data_ea8467c9b0f181e73c689cc46796b240
#
_entry.id   ea8467c9b0f181e73c689cc46796b240
#
_cell.length_a   1.000
_cell.length_b   1.000
_cell.length_c   1.000
_cell.angle_alpha   90.00
_cell.angle_beta   90.00
_cell.angle_gamma   90.00
#
_symmetry.space_group_name_H-M   'P 1'
#
loop_
_entity.id
_entity.type
_entity.pdbx_description
1 polymer ?
#
loop_
_entity_poly.entity_id
_entity_poly.type
_entity_poly.pdbx_seq_one_letter_code
_entity_poly.pdbx_strand_id
1 'polypeptide(L)'
;MNKRRTFIKEVSTLGAFYPLIKTKPLAEPFHLDEKRSIVCVGGHPDDPESGCGGTLSLYAKAGNKVSIVYLTKGEAGIPGKSPDETALIRSREAEEACAILGAQPYFFGQVNGDAFFNQSGITRMHQLLIELKPDILFTHWPVDSHPDHQVASLLSYQSWLKMEKSFQIYYFEVNSGSQTMQFTPTDYIDITNVAAQKKNALYQHKSQHPDDIYFKHHFVMQQFRGREIGVKEAEAFVRLDGAKRVGLM
;
A
#
# COMPACT_ATOMS: atom_id res chain seq x y z
N MET A 1 50.29 -30.81 2.57
CA MET A 1 49.16 -31.75 2.47
C MET A 1 48.17 -31.42 3.58
N ASN A 2 47.05 -30.92 3.15
CA ASN A 2 45.68 -30.92 3.74
C ASN A 2 45.41 -30.62 5.22
N LYS A 3 45.45 -29.35 5.59
CA LYS A 3 44.79 -28.84 6.81
C LYS A 3 43.29 -28.53 6.66
N ARG A 4 42.68 -28.79 5.49
CA ARG A 4 41.26 -28.51 5.23
C ARG A 4 40.28 -29.65 5.53
N ARG A 5 40.76 -30.84 5.89
CA ARG A 5 39.88 -31.99 6.17
C ARG A 5 39.60 -32.24 7.64
N THR A 6 40.27 -31.54 8.55
CA THR A 6 40.11 -31.77 9.99
C THR A 6 39.01 -30.90 10.62
N PHE A 7 38.64 -29.80 9.97
CA PHE A 7 37.63 -28.85 10.50
C PHE A 7 36.17 -29.39 10.41
N ILE A 8 35.89 -30.32 9.51
CA ILE A 8 34.52 -30.85 9.30
C ILE A 8 34.17 -32.02 10.23
N LYS A 9 35.14 -32.59 10.94
CA LYS A 9 34.89 -33.76 11.83
C LYS A 9 34.60 -33.37 13.28
N GLU A 10 34.82 -32.15 13.70
CA GLU A 10 34.61 -31.73 15.12
C GLU A 10 33.25 -31.03 15.36
N VAL A 11 32.41 -30.82 14.34
CA VAL A 11 31.10 -30.16 14.47
C VAL A 11 29.94 -31.15 14.71
N SER A 12 30.20 -32.45 14.74
CA SER A 12 29.15 -33.48 14.80
C SER A 12 28.79 -34.01 16.18
N THR A 13 29.23 -33.36 17.28
CA THR A 13 28.94 -33.83 18.65
C THR A 13 28.45 -32.77 19.63
N LEU A 14 28.03 -31.59 19.14
CA LEU A 14 27.24 -30.68 19.97
C LEU A 14 25.77 -31.00 19.74
N GLY A 15 25.18 -31.79 20.63
CA GLY A 15 23.75 -32.04 20.70
C GLY A 15 23.01 -30.71 20.73
N ALA A 16 22.26 -30.47 19.70
CA ALA A 16 21.44 -29.28 19.58
C ALA A 16 20.32 -29.30 20.62
N PHE A 17 20.54 -28.67 21.76
CA PHE A 17 19.42 -28.14 22.55
C PHE A 17 18.82 -26.98 21.77
N TYR A 18 17.90 -27.26 20.84
CA TYR A 18 16.95 -26.27 20.36
C TYR A 18 15.95 -26.04 21.49
N PRO A 19 15.92 -24.88 22.16
CA PRO A 19 14.79 -24.57 23.00
C PRO A 19 13.56 -24.66 22.09
N LEU A 20 12.58 -25.45 22.50
CA LEU A 20 11.23 -25.42 21.91
C LEU A 20 10.72 -23.96 22.03
N ILE A 21 10.97 -23.15 21.02
CA ILE A 21 10.30 -21.87 20.88
C ILE A 21 8.83 -22.28 20.74
N LYS A 22 8.05 -22.04 21.80
CA LYS A 22 6.59 -22.10 21.72
C LYS A 22 6.21 -21.08 20.65
N THR A 23 6.07 -21.52 19.41
CA THR A 23 5.42 -20.75 18.37
C THR A 23 4.02 -20.46 18.91
N LYS A 24 3.73 -19.17 19.14
CA LYS A 24 2.34 -18.75 19.32
C LYS A 24 1.55 -19.35 18.16
N PRO A 25 0.34 -19.89 18.41
CA PRO A 25 -0.48 -20.39 17.31
C PRO A 25 -0.53 -19.34 16.21
N LEU A 26 -0.25 -19.77 14.99
CA LEU A 26 -0.58 -19.00 13.78
C LEU A 26 -2.02 -18.53 13.92
N ALA A 27 -2.24 -17.28 13.55
CA ALA A 27 -3.54 -16.59 13.59
C ALA A 27 -4.72 -17.53 13.34
N GLU A 28 -5.83 -17.27 14.05
CA GLU A 28 -7.12 -17.92 13.82
C GLU A 28 -7.39 -18.12 12.33
N PRO A 29 -7.98 -19.25 11.91
CA PRO A 29 -8.26 -19.49 10.51
C PRO A 29 -9.13 -18.37 9.96
N PHE A 30 -8.73 -17.87 8.82
CA PHE A 30 -9.34 -16.82 8.05
C PHE A 30 -10.81 -17.20 7.74
N HIS A 31 -11.77 -16.54 8.38
CA HIS A 31 -13.17 -16.66 8.00
C HIS A 31 -13.41 -15.86 6.71
N LEU A 32 -13.49 -16.56 5.58
CA LEU A 32 -13.72 -15.99 4.24
C LEU A 32 -15.09 -15.28 4.11
N ASP A 33 -16.00 -15.47 5.08
CA ASP A 33 -17.38 -15.00 5.01
C ASP A 33 -17.60 -13.59 5.63
N GLU A 34 -16.65 -13.04 6.38
CA GLU A 34 -16.79 -11.69 6.93
C GLU A 34 -16.31 -10.62 5.95
N LYS A 35 -17.24 -9.79 5.50
CA LYS A 35 -16.92 -8.64 4.65
C LYS A 35 -16.19 -7.58 5.44
N ARG A 36 -15.05 -7.15 4.90
CA ARG A 36 -14.12 -6.20 5.51
C ARG A 36 -14.25 -4.82 4.92
N SER A 37 -13.87 -3.83 5.70
CA SER A 37 -13.64 -2.47 5.25
C SER A 37 -12.14 -2.27 4.97
N ILE A 38 -11.82 -2.04 3.71
CA ILE A 38 -10.47 -1.81 3.21
C ILE A 38 -10.33 -0.34 2.88
N VAL A 39 -9.34 0.31 3.48
CA VAL A 39 -9.07 1.73 3.23
C VAL A 39 -7.66 1.88 2.67
N CYS A 40 -7.52 2.64 1.58
CA CYS A 40 -6.22 3.04 1.06
C CYS A 40 -6.08 4.56 1.19
N VAL A 41 -4.97 5.04 1.79
CA VAL A 41 -4.65 6.45 1.92
C VAL A 41 -3.43 6.76 1.07
N GLY A 42 -3.63 7.46 -0.04
CA GLY A 42 -2.58 7.93 -0.94
C GLY A 42 -2.34 9.43 -0.86
N GLY A 43 -1.19 9.90 -1.34
CA GLY A 43 -0.85 11.32 -1.43
C GLY A 43 -1.66 12.02 -2.51
N HIS A 44 -1.70 11.42 -3.70
CA HIS A 44 -2.31 12.01 -4.90
C HIS A 44 -3.23 11.02 -5.62
N PRO A 45 -4.13 11.50 -6.49
CA PRO A 45 -4.77 10.67 -7.52
C PRO A 45 -3.73 10.02 -8.41
N ASP A 46 -3.69 8.69 -8.46
CA ASP A 46 -2.80 7.73 -9.11
C ASP A 46 -1.93 6.88 -8.15
N ASP A 47 -1.54 7.37 -6.99
CA ASP A 47 -0.70 6.62 -6.04
C ASP A 47 -1.35 5.31 -5.55
N PRO A 48 -2.61 5.30 -5.07
CA PRO A 48 -3.28 4.08 -4.66
C PRO A 48 -3.42 3.05 -5.80
N GLU A 49 -3.71 3.53 -6.99
CA GLU A 49 -3.85 2.70 -8.18
C GLU A 49 -2.53 2.05 -8.56
N SER A 50 -1.44 2.80 -8.45
CA SER A 50 -0.10 2.31 -8.77
C SER A 50 0.46 1.40 -7.68
N GLY A 51 0.31 1.76 -6.41
CA GLY A 51 0.89 1.04 -5.27
C GLY A 51 0.13 -0.24 -4.89
N CYS A 52 -1.21 -0.22 -4.94
CA CYS A 52 -2.03 -1.34 -4.47
C CYS A 52 -3.34 -1.57 -5.25
N GLY A 53 -3.48 -1.03 -6.47
CA GLY A 53 -4.72 -1.12 -7.25
C GLY A 53 -5.16 -2.55 -7.56
N GLY A 54 -4.23 -3.48 -7.77
CA GLY A 54 -4.54 -4.90 -7.96
C GLY A 54 -5.12 -5.53 -6.68
N THR A 55 -4.50 -5.30 -5.54
CA THR A 55 -4.98 -5.76 -4.23
C THR A 55 -6.36 -5.19 -3.91
N LEU A 56 -6.57 -3.88 -4.11
CA LEU A 56 -7.87 -3.24 -3.89
C LEU A 56 -8.96 -3.86 -4.78
N SER A 57 -8.64 -4.14 -6.05
CA SER A 57 -9.55 -4.81 -6.98
C SER A 57 -9.92 -6.23 -6.54
N LEU A 58 -8.97 -7.01 -6.01
CA LEU A 58 -9.22 -8.34 -5.46
C LEU A 58 -10.18 -8.27 -4.26
N TYR A 59 -9.96 -7.34 -3.33
CA TYR A 59 -10.87 -7.13 -2.20
C TYR A 59 -12.27 -6.74 -2.64
N ALA A 60 -12.40 -5.80 -3.60
CA ALA A 60 -13.69 -5.40 -4.15
C ALA A 60 -14.44 -6.58 -4.82
N LYS A 61 -13.74 -7.38 -5.64
CA LYS A 61 -14.29 -8.61 -6.27
C LYS A 61 -14.76 -9.65 -5.26
N ALA A 62 -14.08 -9.75 -4.13
CA ALA A 62 -14.50 -10.60 -3.02
C ALA A 62 -15.68 -10.02 -2.22
N GLY A 63 -16.20 -8.86 -2.62
CA GLY A 63 -17.37 -8.21 -2.02
C GLY A 63 -17.08 -7.42 -0.77
N ASN A 64 -15.82 -7.06 -0.52
CA ASN A 64 -15.41 -6.16 0.55
C ASN A 64 -15.73 -4.70 0.20
N LYS A 65 -15.90 -3.86 1.23
CA LYS A 65 -16.01 -2.42 1.05
C LYS A 65 -14.61 -1.84 0.85
N VAL A 66 -14.36 -1.18 -0.28
CA VAL A 66 -13.07 -0.54 -0.58
C VAL A 66 -13.24 0.97 -0.67
N SER A 67 -12.43 1.70 0.07
CA SER A 67 -12.40 3.17 0.08
C SER A 67 -10.99 3.66 -0.21
N ILE A 68 -10.86 4.63 -1.11
CA ILE A 68 -9.58 5.28 -1.43
C ILE A 68 -9.66 6.73 -0.96
N VAL A 69 -8.74 7.13 -0.11
CA VAL A 69 -8.59 8.49 0.42
C VAL A 69 -7.38 9.14 -0.25
N TYR A 70 -7.60 10.14 -1.05
CA TYR A 70 -6.55 10.97 -1.62
C TYR A 70 -6.29 12.15 -0.69
N LEU A 71 -5.04 12.29 -0.21
CA LEU A 71 -4.66 13.36 0.72
C LEU A 71 -4.87 14.74 0.07
N THR A 72 -4.48 14.87 -1.18
CA THR A 72 -4.63 16.04 -2.02
C THR A 72 -5.44 15.70 -3.27
N LYS A 73 -5.78 16.70 -4.08
CA LYS A 73 -6.37 16.49 -5.40
C LYS A 73 -5.33 16.55 -6.52
N GLY A 74 -4.05 16.65 -6.17
CA GLY A 74 -2.96 16.76 -7.12
C GLY A 74 -2.91 18.11 -7.84
N GLU A 75 -3.27 19.20 -7.17
CA GLU A 75 -3.52 20.54 -7.73
C GLU A 75 -2.35 21.13 -8.52
N ALA A 76 -1.12 20.71 -8.23
CA ALA A 76 0.09 21.15 -8.93
C ALA A 76 0.51 20.22 -10.09
N GLY A 77 -0.25 19.14 -10.38
CA GLY A 77 0.18 18.04 -11.25
C GLY A 77 -0.01 18.28 -12.75
N ILE A 78 -0.56 19.42 -13.22
CA ILE A 78 -0.73 19.69 -14.66
C ILE A 78 -0.09 21.04 -14.99
N PRO A 79 1.07 21.05 -15.67
CA PRO A 79 1.73 22.29 -16.07
C PRO A 79 0.83 23.21 -16.90
N GLY A 80 0.83 24.50 -16.58
CA GLY A 80 0.08 25.52 -17.34
C GLY A 80 -1.41 25.64 -17.01
N LYS A 81 -1.94 24.81 -16.10
CA LYS A 81 -3.30 24.93 -15.57
C LYS A 81 -3.32 25.57 -14.19
N SER A 82 -4.45 26.20 -13.87
CA SER A 82 -4.66 26.67 -12.49
C SER A 82 -4.84 25.49 -11.52
N PRO A 83 -4.56 25.68 -10.21
CA PRO A 83 -4.78 24.65 -9.20
C PRO A 83 -6.22 24.11 -9.19
N ASP A 84 -7.22 24.99 -9.32
CA ASP A 84 -8.65 24.60 -9.33
C ASP A 84 -9.02 23.76 -10.55
N GLU A 85 -8.54 24.14 -11.75
CA GLU A 85 -8.75 23.35 -12.97
C GLU A 85 -8.08 21.99 -12.88
N THR A 86 -6.85 21.95 -12.37
CA THR A 86 -6.09 20.71 -12.15
C THR A 86 -6.81 19.82 -11.17
N ALA A 87 -7.24 20.35 -10.02
CA ALA A 87 -8.01 19.61 -9.01
C ALA A 87 -9.29 18.99 -9.59
N LEU A 88 -10.02 19.76 -10.43
CA LEU A 88 -11.24 19.27 -11.06
C LEU A 88 -10.97 18.11 -12.02
N ILE A 89 -9.95 18.22 -12.85
CA ILE A 89 -9.56 17.18 -13.82
C ILE A 89 -9.13 15.93 -13.06
N ARG A 90 -8.17 16.04 -12.16
CA ARG A 90 -7.59 14.88 -11.43
C ARG A 90 -8.59 14.20 -10.50
N SER A 91 -9.54 14.96 -9.92
CA SER A 91 -10.62 14.36 -9.13
C SER A 91 -11.53 13.47 -9.98
N ARG A 92 -11.89 13.89 -11.20
CA ARG A 92 -12.70 13.08 -12.13
C ARG A 92 -11.94 11.83 -12.58
N GLU A 93 -10.67 11.96 -12.90
CA GLU A 93 -9.81 10.83 -13.25
C GLU A 93 -9.74 9.79 -12.10
N ALA A 94 -9.63 10.27 -10.86
CA ALA A 94 -9.66 9.43 -9.67
C ALA A 94 -11.01 8.72 -9.46
N GLU A 95 -12.12 9.41 -9.70
CA GLU A 95 -13.48 8.82 -9.65
C GLU A 95 -13.65 7.73 -10.70
N GLU A 96 -13.18 7.95 -11.93
CA GLU A 96 -13.18 6.96 -13.02
C GLU A 96 -12.29 5.74 -12.67
N ALA A 97 -11.11 5.98 -12.12
CA ALA A 97 -10.20 4.92 -11.67
C ALA A 97 -10.82 4.08 -10.52
N CYS A 98 -11.39 4.74 -9.52
CA CYS A 98 -12.11 4.08 -8.42
C CYS A 98 -13.26 3.21 -8.92
N ALA A 99 -14.04 3.67 -9.89
CA ALA A 99 -15.13 2.91 -10.48
C ALA A 99 -14.62 1.60 -11.13
N ILE A 100 -13.47 1.63 -11.81
CA ILE A 100 -12.83 0.44 -12.38
C ILE A 100 -12.37 -0.54 -11.28
N LEU A 101 -11.80 -0.03 -10.19
CA LEU A 101 -11.34 -0.86 -9.06
C LEU A 101 -12.47 -1.40 -8.18
N GLY A 102 -13.68 -0.84 -8.29
CA GLY A 102 -14.80 -1.13 -7.38
C GLY A 102 -14.64 -0.46 -6.03
N ALA A 103 -14.01 0.72 -5.99
CA ALA A 103 -13.72 1.49 -4.78
C ALA A 103 -14.52 2.81 -4.73
N GLN A 104 -14.68 3.36 -3.53
CA GLN A 104 -15.29 4.67 -3.28
C GLN A 104 -14.20 5.71 -3.02
N PRO A 105 -14.12 6.81 -3.82
CA PRO A 105 -13.14 7.88 -3.59
C PRO A 105 -13.54 8.83 -2.47
N TYR A 106 -12.53 9.32 -1.73
CA TYR A 106 -12.63 10.37 -0.72
C TYR A 106 -11.46 11.36 -0.92
N PHE A 107 -11.74 12.64 -0.84
CA PHE A 107 -10.70 13.68 -0.93
C PHE A 107 -10.52 14.33 0.44
N PHE A 108 -9.33 14.18 1.01
CA PHE A 108 -9.04 14.65 2.37
C PHE A 108 -8.91 16.18 2.43
N GLY A 109 -8.47 16.82 1.33
CA GLY A 109 -8.47 18.28 1.18
C GLY A 109 -7.24 18.97 1.78
N GLN A 110 -6.08 18.34 1.72
CA GLN A 110 -4.81 19.05 1.78
C GLN A 110 -4.38 19.46 0.37
N VAL A 111 -3.41 20.37 0.25
CA VAL A 111 -2.94 20.93 -1.01
C VAL A 111 -1.68 20.21 -1.46
N ASN A 112 -1.61 19.84 -2.73
CA ASN A 112 -0.48 19.14 -3.33
C ASN A 112 0.81 19.98 -3.23
N GLY A 113 1.85 19.37 -2.68
CA GLY A 113 3.17 19.99 -2.46
C GLY A 113 3.24 20.87 -1.22
N ASP A 114 2.12 21.10 -0.53
CA ASP A 114 2.03 21.87 0.71
C ASP A 114 1.25 21.08 1.79
N ALA A 115 1.24 19.77 1.67
CA ALA A 115 0.63 18.92 2.68
C ALA A 115 1.43 18.98 3.99
N PHE A 116 0.71 19.03 5.11
CA PHE A 116 1.34 19.20 6.42
C PHE A 116 0.89 18.16 7.44
N PHE A 117 1.82 17.78 8.29
CA PHE A 117 1.59 16.91 9.44
C PHE A 117 1.47 17.75 10.71
N ASN A 118 0.28 17.84 11.26
CA ASN A 118 0.00 18.53 12.52
C ASN A 118 -1.19 17.92 13.26
N GLN A 119 -1.49 18.43 14.46
CA GLN A 119 -2.55 17.92 15.32
C GLN A 119 -3.95 18.03 14.68
N SER A 120 -4.22 19.07 13.89
CA SER A 120 -5.49 19.21 13.17
C SER A 120 -5.65 18.14 12.09
N GLY A 121 -4.61 17.90 11.29
CA GLY A 121 -4.57 16.82 10.29
C GLY A 121 -4.78 15.44 10.91
N ILE A 122 -4.09 15.16 12.03
CA ILE A 122 -4.26 13.90 12.77
C ILE A 122 -5.71 13.74 13.25
N THR A 123 -6.31 14.79 13.80
CA THR A 123 -7.70 14.75 14.30
C THR A 123 -8.68 14.48 13.15
N ARG A 124 -8.52 15.16 12.01
CA ARG A 124 -9.38 14.97 10.84
C ARG A 124 -9.23 13.56 10.24
N MET A 125 -7.99 13.05 10.10
CA MET A 125 -7.75 11.69 9.60
C MET A 125 -8.35 10.65 10.57
N HIS A 126 -8.18 10.83 11.85
CA HIS A 126 -8.79 9.97 12.87
C HIS A 126 -10.33 9.96 12.77
N GLN A 127 -10.99 11.12 12.60
CA GLN A 127 -12.43 11.19 12.40
C GLN A 127 -12.89 10.45 11.13
N LEU A 128 -12.21 10.66 10.02
CA LEU A 128 -12.49 9.96 8.77
C LEU A 128 -12.34 8.44 8.92
N LEU A 129 -11.29 7.98 9.60
CA LEU A 129 -11.08 6.54 9.82
C LEU A 129 -12.10 5.94 10.81
N ILE A 130 -12.64 6.71 11.77
CA ILE A 130 -13.78 6.28 12.60
C ILE A 130 -15.03 6.03 11.73
N GLU A 131 -15.28 6.88 10.72
CA GLU A 131 -16.41 6.73 9.80
C GLU A 131 -16.22 5.55 8.85
N LEU A 132 -15.01 5.39 8.31
CA LEU A 132 -14.67 4.33 7.35
C LEU A 132 -14.51 2.95 8.02
N LYS A 133 -14.17 2.91 9.31
CA LYS A 133 -14.00 1.68 10.13
C LYS A 133 -13.11 0.65 9.47
N PRO A 134 -11.86 0.96 9.14
CA PRO A 134 -10.99 0.01 8.46
C PRO A 134 -10.72 -1.24 9.30
N ASP A 135 -10.74 -2.41 8.66
CA ASP A 135 -10.11 -3.63 9.15
C ASP A 135 -8.66 -3.71 8.68
N ILE A 136 -8.42 -3.21 7.45
CA ILE A 136 -7.10 -3.09 6.83
C ILE A 136 -6.97 -1.69 6.23
N LEU A 137 -5.82 -1.07 6.48
CA LEU A 137 -5.44 0.20 5.88
C LEU A 137 -4.14 0.04 5.10
N PHE A 138 -4.15 0.45 3.84
CA PHE A 138 -2.96 0.62 3.01
C PHE A 138 -2.56 2.09 2.97
N THR A 139 -1.25 2.38 3.03
CA THR A 139 -0.73 3.74 2.84
C THR A 139 0.72 3.70 2.37
N HIS A 140 1.28 4.85 2.03
CA HIS A 140 2.67 4.94 1.59
C HIS A 140 3.67 4.44 2.62
N TRP A 141 4.76 3.85 2.15
CA TRP A 141 5.94 3.65 2.98
C TRP A 141 6.50 5.01 3.45
N PRO A 142 6.82 5.16 4.75
CA PRO A 142 7.16 6.49 5.30
C PRO A 142 8.51 7.05 4.83
N VAL A 143 9.39 6.21 4.27
CA VAL A 143 10.67 6.66 3.70
C VAL A 143 10.51 6.83 2.20
N ASP A 144 10.02 7.99 1.82
CA ASP A 144 9.71 8.35 0.44
C ASP A 144 10.28 9.74 0.14
N SER A 145 10.60 10.02 -1.13
CA SER A 145 11.14 11.33 -1.54
C SER A 145 10.05 12.41 -1.64
N HIS A 146 8.77 12.01 -1.74
CA HIS A 146 7.66 12.97 -1.84
C HIS A 146 7.10 13.33 -0.45
N PRO A 147 7.12 14.62 -0.05
CA PRO A 147 6.63 15.03 1.27
C PRO A 147 5.17 14.64 1.54
N ASP A 148 4.28 14.77 0.55
CA ASP A 148 2.86 14.42 0.70
C ASP A 148 2.65 12.92 0.98
N HIS A 149 3.49 12.04 0.43
CA HIS A 149 3.47 10.60 0.73
C HIS A 149 3.84 10.34 2.20
N GLN A 150 4.87 11.04 2.69
CA GLN A 150 5.27 10.97 4.10
C GLN A 150 4.13 11.46 5.00
N VAL A 151 3.46 12.56 4.64
CA VAL A 151 2.33 13.11 5.40
C VAL A 151 1.16 12.12 5.43
N ALA A 152 0.78 11.51 4.29
CA ALA A 152 -0.27 10.49 4.22
C ALA A 152 0.03 9.30 5.14
N SER A 153 1.27 8.81 5.11
CA SER A 153 1.77 7.75 5.97
C SER A 153 1.69 8.10 7.46
N LEU A 154 2.21 9.27 7.83
CA LEU A 154 2.26 9.71 9.24
C LEU A 154 0.87 10.01 9.81
N LEU A 155 -0.03 10.62 9.05
CA LEU A 155 -1.41 10.86 9.47
C LEU A 155 -2.15 9.54 9.71
N SER A 156 -1.97 8.56 8.83
CA SER A 156 -2.52 7.21 8.97
C SER A 156 -1.99 6.51 10.23
N TYR A 157 -0.68 6.54 10.44
CA TYR A 157 -0.02 5.93 11.60
C TYR A 157 -0.48 6.55 12.93
N GLN A 158 -0.53 7.88 13.02
CA GLN A 158 -0.97 8.56 14.25
C GLN A 158 -2.46 8.33 14.53
N SER A 159 -3.28 8.24 13.50
CA SER A 159 -4.69 7.89 13.65
C SER A 159 -4.87 6.44 14.14
N TRP A 160 -4.06 5.50 13.63
CA TRP A 160 -4.03 4.12 14.10
C TRP A 160 -3.66 4.02 15.60
N LEU A 161 -2.69 4.81 16.07
CA LEU A 161 -2.36 4.88 17.50
C LEU A 161 -3.54 5.40 18.33
N LYS A 162 -4.24 6.45 17.85
CA LYS A 162 -5.44 7.00 18.50
C LYS A 162 -6.62 6.00 18.52
N MET A 163 -6.69 5.12 17.54
CA MET A 163 -7.69 4.04 17.45
C MET A 163 -7.22 2.74 18.14
N GLU A 164 -6.27 2.86 19.09
CA GLU A 164 -5.76 1.73 19.89
C GLU A 164 -5.30 0.54 19.05
N LYS A 165 -4.75 0.81 17.86
CA LYS A 165 -4.23 -0.20 16.93
C LYS A 165 -5.30 -1.21 16.48
N SER A 166 -6.53 -0.77 16.32
CA SER A 166 -7.71 -1.62 16.08
C SER A 166 -7.78 -2.24 14.69
N PHE A 167 -6.97 -1.79 13.73
CA PHE A 167 -6.88 -2.32 12.37
C PHE A 167 -5.44 -2.61 11.95
N GLN A 168 -5.23 -3.35 10.86
CA GLN A 168 -3.91 -3.64 10.33
C GLN A 168 -3.47 -2.59 9.34
N ILE A 169 -2.24 -2.08 9.46
CA ILE A 169 -1.61 -1.21 8.43
C ILE A 169 -0.66 -2.05 7.57
N TYR A 170 -0.73 -1.80 6.26
CA TYR A 170 0.22 -2.24 5.25
C TYR A 170 0.74 -1.04 4.48
N TYR A 171 2.05 -0.90 4.41
CA TYR A 171 2.70 0.13 3.62
C TYR A 171 2.98 -0.37 2.22
N PHE A 172 2.61 0.41 1.20
CA PHE A 172 2.94 0.14 -0.19
C PHE A 172 4.09 1.02 -0.69
N GLU A 173 4.69 0.61 -1.80
CA GLU A 173 5.75 1.34 -2.49
C GLU A 173 5.23 2.06 -3.73
N VAL A 174 5.84 3.20 -4.04
CA VAL A 174 5.68 3.90 -5.32
C VAL A 174 7.07 4.11 -5.89
N ASN A 175 7.36 3.52 -7.06
CA ASN A 175 8.65 3.67 -7.75
C ASN A 175 9.87 3.41 -6.85
N SER A 176 9.97 2.22 -6.26
CA SER A 176 11.11 1.84 -5.41
C SER A 176 12.45 2.02 -6.11
N GLY A 177 13.40 2.60 -5.36
CA GLY A 177 14.74 2.94 -5.85
C GLY A 177 14.85 4.33 -6.46
N SER A 178 13.73 5.01 -6.78
CA SER A 178 13.74 6.41 -7.21
C SER A 178 12.89 7.30 -6.29
N GLN A 179 11.77 6.83 -5.83
CA GLN A 179 10.86 7.57 -4.96
C GLN A 179 10.76 6.93 -3.58
N THR A 180 10.25 5.72 -3.48
CA THR A 180 10.24 4.95 -2.23
C THR A 180 11.63 4.36 -1.98
N MET A 181 12.19 4.58 -0.78
CA MET A 181 13.55 4.18 -0.41
C MET A 181 13.54 3.07 0.64
N GLN A 182 14.52 2.15 0.56
CA GLN A 182 14.74 1.09 1.57
C GLN A 182 13.50 0.23 1.85
N PHE A 183 12.67 0.00 0.84
CA PHE A 183 11.47 -0.82 0.96
C PHE A 183 11.85 -2.31 0.94
N THR A 184 11.58 -3.00 2.05
CA THR A 184 11.82 -4.43 2.19
C THR A 184 10.48 -5.11 2.50
N PRO A 185 9.81 -5.71 1.52
CA PRO A 185 8.49 -6.29 1.70
C PRO A 185 8.46 -7.45 2.71
N THR A 186 7.38 -7.54 3.45
CA THR A 186 7.07 -8.66 4.35
C THR A 186 5.93 -9.52 3.82
N ASP A 187 5.08 -8.96 2.99
CA ASP A 187 3.85 -9.58 2.47
C ASP A 187 3.70 -9.29 0.97
N TYR A 188 3.13 -10.26 0.24
CA TYR A 188 2.92 -10.16 -1.22
C TYR A 188 1.52 -10.63 -1.58
N ILE A 189 0.95 -10.03 -2.62
CA ILE A 189 -0.32 -10.44 -3.21
C ILE A 189 -0.13 -10.70 -4.71
N ASP A 190 -0.49 -11.91 -5.15
CA ASP A 190 -0.56 -12.24 -6.58
C ASP A 190 -1.71 -11.46 -7.24
N ILE A 191 -1.37 -10.54 -8.13
CA ILE A 191 -2.32 -9.72 -8.87
C ILE A 191 -2.45 -10.13 -10.34
N THR A 192 -1.85 -11.25 -10.75
CA THR A 192 -1.81 -11.70 -12.15
C THR A 192 -3.19 -11.66 -12.81
N ASN A 193 -4.23 -12.09 -12.10
CA ASN A 193 -5.60 -12.16 -12.64
C ASN A 193 -6.34 -10.80 -12.68
N VAL A 194 -5.78 -9.76 -12.09
CA VAL A 194 -6.35 -8.41 -12.02
C VAL A 194 -5.41 -7.31 -12.51
N ALA A 195 -4.22 -7.66 -12.97
CA ALA A 195 -3.23 -6.72 -13.45
C ALA A 195 -3.74 -5.83 -14.60
N ALA A 196 -4.56 -6.39 -15.49
CA ALA A 196 -5.22 -5.61 -16.55
C ALA A 196 -6.21 -4.59 -15.98
N GLN A 197 -6.93 -4.92 -14.91
CA GLN A 197 -7.86 -4.00 -14.25
C GLN A 197 -7.12 -2.88 -13.53
N LYS A 198 -6.03 -3.20 -12.80
CA LYS A 198 -5.11 -2.22 -12.22
C LYS A 198 -4.59 -1.25 -13.28
N LYS A 199 -4.06 -1.79 -14.39
CA LYS A 199 -3.60 -0.97 -15.52
C LYS A 199 -4.71 -0.03 -16.01
N ASN A 200 -5.90 -0.55 -16.26
CA ASN A 200 -7.02 0.25 -16.78
C ASN A 200 -7.44 1.37 -15.82
N ALA A 201 -7.37 1.13 -14.50
CA ALA A 201 -7.61 2.16 -13.49
C ALA A 201 -6.53 3.25 -13.54
N LEU A 202 -5.26 2.88 -13.55
CA LEU A 202 -4.15 3.82 -13.65
C LEU A 202 -4.24 4.67 -14.94
N TYR A 203 -4.70 4.08 -16.03
CA TYR A 203 -4.88 4.76 -17.33
C TYR A 203 -6.01 5.79 -17.35
N GLN A 204 -6.85 5.86 -16.30
CA GLN A 204 -7.81 6.97 -16.17
C GLN A 204 -7.13 8.29 -15.81
N HIS A 205 -5.95 8.25 -15.18
CA HIS A 205 -5.15 9.43 -14.86
C HIS A 205 -4.44 9.98 -16.12
N LYS A 206 -5.21 10.31 -17.13
CA LYS A 206 -4.73 10.74 -18.48
C LYS A 206 -3.86 11.98 -18.42
N SER A 207 -4.17 12.88 -17.48
CA SER A 207 -3.40 14.10 -17.24
C SER A 207 -1.96 13.86 -16.77
N GLN A 208 -1.67 12.63 -16.29
CA GLN A 208 -0.37 12.23 -15.76
C GLN A 208 0.46 11.39 -16.74
N HIS A 209 0.07 11.34 -18.02
CA HIS A 209 0.77 10.60 -19.08
C HIS A 209 1.04 9.13 -18.71
N PRO A 210 -0.01 8.32 -18.45
CA PRO A 210 0.12 6.97 -17.88
C PRO A 210 0.95 6.00 -18.73
N ASP A 211 1.04 6.19 -20.06
CA ASP A 211 1.91 5.38 -20.91
C ASP A 211 3.39 5.48 -20.52
N ASP A 212 3.85 6.68 -20.18
CA ASP A 212 5.22 6.90 -19.75
C ASP A 212 5.50 6.33 -18.36
N ILE A 213 4.55 6.50 -17.44
CA ILE A 213 4.71 6.09 -16.03
C ILE A 213 4.55 4.58 -15.88
N TYR A 214 3.51 3.98 -16.50
CA TYR A 214 3.18 2.59 -16.32
C TYR A 214 4.31 1.65 -16.75
N PHE A 215 4.78 1.74 -17.98
CA PHE A 215 5.78 0.82 -18.51
C PHE A 215 7.18 1.05 -17.92
N LYS A 216 7.53 2.27 -17.59
CA LYS A 216 8.86 2.57 -17.05
C LYS A 216 8.99 2.19 -15.56
N HIS A 217 7.91 2.21 -14.82
CA HIS A 217 7.92 2.10 -13.37
C HIS A 217 7.00 0.97 -12.87
N HIS A 218 5.69 1.13 -12.92
CA HIS A 218 4.75 0.25 -12.22
C HIS A 218 4.72 -1.17 -12.79
N PHE A 219 4.75 -1.32 -14.12
CA PHE A 219 4.75 -2.63 -14.75
C PHE A 219 6.03 -3.42 -14.42
N VAL A 220 7.19 -2.76 -14.46
CA VAL A 220 8.47 -3.38 -14.11
C VAL A 220 8.47 -3.81 -12.63
N MET A 221 7.98 -2.96 -11.74
CA MET A 221 7.92 -3.26 -10.31
C MET A 221 7.00 -4.45 -10.01
N GLN A 222 5.79 -4.48 -10.54
CA GLN A 222 4.86 -5.59 -10.27
C GLN A 222 5.36 -6.93 -10.86
N GLN A 223 6.08 -6.91 -11.97
CA GLN A 223 6.76 -8.11 -12.48
C GLN A 223 7.93 -8.54 -11.59
N PHE A 224 8.71 -7.59 -11.09
CA PHE A 224 9.80 -7.88 -10.16
C PHE A 224 9.26 -8.52 -8.87
N ARG A 225 8.21 -7.96 -8.28
CA ARG A 225 7.55 -8.53 -7.10
C ARG A 225 6.92 -9.90 -7.38
N GLY A 226 6.40 -10.10 -8.57
CA GLY A 226 5.93 -11.42 -9.03
C GLY A 226 7.04 -12.47 -9.03
N ARG A 227 8.24 -12.11 -9.50
CA ARG A 227 9.41 -13.02 -9.50
C ARG A 227 9.82 -13.45 -8.10
N GLU A 228 9.72 -12.56 -7.11
CA GLU A 228 10.10 -12.85 -5.72
C GLU A 228 9.24 -13.98 -5.11
N ILE A 229 8.01 -14.16 -5.58
CA ILE A 229 7.08 -15.19 -5.08
C ILE A 229 6.68 -16.22 -6.15
N GLY A 230 7.29 -16.19 -7.35
CA GLY A 230 7.06 -17.20 -8.39
C GLY A 230 5.75 -17.04 -9.16
N VAL A 231 5.17 -15.84 -9.24
CA VAL A 231 3.99 -15.50 -10.04
C VAL A 231 4.34 -14.50 -11.14
N LYS A 232 3.39 -14.21 -12.03
CA LYS A 232 3.64 -13.29 -13.16
C LYS A 232 3.73 -11.84 -12.69
N GLU A 233 2.81 -11.42 -11.84
CA GLU A 233 2.68 -10.04 -11.36
C GLU A 233 2.19 -10.04 -9.91
N ALA A 234 2.84 -9.27 -9.05
CA ALA A 234 2.47 -9.13 -7.64
C ALA A 234 2.58 -7.68 -7.18
N GLU A 235 1.87 -7.37 -6.10
CA GLU A 235 2.07 -6.19 -5.27
C GLU A 235 2.71 -6.62 -3.95
N ALA A 236 3.52 -5.74 -3.38
CA ALA A 236 4.29 -6.03 -2.20
C ALA A 236 4.06 -4.97 -1.11
N PHE A 237 4.10 -5.42 0.14
CA PHE A 237 3.74 -4.60 1.29
C PHE A 237 4.69 -4.82 2.46
N VAL A 238 4.86 -3.79 3.27
CA VAL A 238 5.46 -3.92 4.61
C VAL A 238 4.33 -3.85 5.63
N ARG A 239 4.14 -4.94 6.37
CA ARG A 239 3.17 -4.99 7.44
C ARG A 239 3.69 -4.29 8.69
N LEU A 240 2.88 -3.39 9.25
CA LEU A 240 3.15 -2.81 10.56
C LEU A 240 2.72 -3.78 11.66
N ASP A 241 3.66 -4.24 12.47
CA ASP A 241 3.37 -5.11 13.60
C ASP A 241 2.67 -4.38 14.74
N GLY A 242 1.85 -5.10 15.51
CA GLY A 242 1.24 -4.62 16.75
C GLY A 242 -0.27 -4.43 16.72
N ALA A 243 -0.94 -4.64 15.57
CA ALA A 243 -2.40 -4.70 15.48
C ALA A 243 -2.94 -6.10 15.79
N LYS A 244 -4.27 -6.25 15.97
CA LYS A 244 -4.93 -7.54 15.82
C LYS A 244 -4.61 -8.05 14.42
N ARG A 245 -4.10 -9.28 14.31
CA ARG A 245 -3.69 -9.82 13.01
C ARG A 245 -4.91 -10.13 12.16
N VAL A 246 -5.15 -9.27 11.19
CA VAL A 246 -6.04 -9.53 10.06
C VAL A 246 -5.12 -9.81 8.88
N GLY A 247 -5.01 -11.06 8.42
CA GLY A 247 -4.15 -11.42 7.29
C GLY A 247 -4.60 -10.76 5.99
N LEU A 248 -3.68 -10.60 5.02
CA LEU A 248 -4.02 -10.35 3.62
C LEU A 248 -4.78 -11.56 3.03
N MET A 249 -5.42 -11.36 1.89
CA MET A 249 -6.09 -12.42 1.11
C MET A 249 -5.11 -13.48 0.63
#